data_ccc5f656ffeff3162f199c0d86d74bca
#
_entry.id   ccc5f656ffeff3162f199c0d86d74bca
#
_cell.length_a   1.000
_cell.length_b   1.000
_cell.length_c   1.000
_cell.angle_alpha   90.00
_cell.angle_beta   90.00
_cell.angle_gamma   90.00
#
_symmetry.space_group_name_H-M   'P 1'
#
loop_
_entity.id
_entity.type
_entity.pdbx_description
1 polymer ?
#
loop_
_entity_poly.entity_id
_entity_poly.type
_entity_poly.pdbx_seq_one_letter_code
_entity_poly.pdbx_strand_id
1 'polypeptide(L)'
;MTNKNKEIQINSNINIKNESEVIHASSFGVGGDDEEVRLIIVNNKLINKNDNFELSSESDLQIVMSPATAIKLKDMLENYTKN
;
A
#
# COMPACT_ATOMS: atom_id res chain seq x y z
N MET A 1 2.50 -17.67 17.92
CA MET A 1 2.11 -17.47 17.52
C MET A 1 1.55 -17.13 16.92
N THR A 2 1.45 -16.76 16.87
CA THR A 2 0.81 -16.45 16.38
C THR A 2 0.07 -16.62 15.39
N ASN A 3 -0.49 -16.84 15.12
CA ASN A 3 -1.46 -16.99 14.40
C ASN A 3 -1.52 -16.17 13.27
N LYS A 4 -0.85 -16.49 12.26
CA LYS A 4 -0.71 -15.70 11.08
C LYS A 4 -1.99 -15.53 10.33
N ASN A 5 -2.88 -16.49 10.46
CA ASN A 5 -4.14 -16.41 9.71
C ASN A 5 -4.97 -15.22 10.08
N LYS A 6 -4.72 -14.65 11.26
CA LYS A 6 -5.47 -13.48 11.66
C LYS A 6 -5.05 -12.25 10.91
N GLU A 7 -3.95 -12.32 10.21
CA GLU A 7 -3.42 -11.13 9.57
C GLU A 7 -3.99 -10.89 8.19
N ILE A 8 -4.81 -11.80 7.68
CA ILE A 8 -5.39 -11.65 6.37
C ILE A 8 -6.90 -11.61 6.47
N GLN A 9 -7.47 -10.52 6.01
CA GLN A 9 -8.92 -10.34 5.97
C GLN A 9 -9.34 -10.21 4.53
N ILE A 10 -10.12 -11.16 4.06
CA ILE A 10 -10.58 -11.16 2.69
C ILE A 10 -12.03 -11.56 2.64
N ASN A 11 -12.74 -11.08 1.63
CA ASN A 11 -14.15 -11.36 1.46
C ASN A 11 -14.40 -12.59 0.60
N SER A 12 -13.39 -13.12 -0.01
CA SER A 12 -13.49 -14.29 -0.86
C SER A 12 -12.17 -15.02 -0.82
N ASN A 13 -12.16 -16.21 -1.41
CA ASN A 13 -10.93 -16.98 -1.45
C ASN A 13 -9.93 -16.35 -2.39
N ILE A 14 -8.72 -16.16 -1.89
CA ILE A 14 -7.64 -15.58 -2.68
C ILE A 14 -6.47 -16.53 -2.64
N ASN A 15 -5.99 -16.89 -3.82
CA ASN A 15 -4.81 -17.74 -3.93
C ASN A 15 -3.59 -16.83 -4.02
N ILE A 16 -2.83 -16.76 -2.94
CA ILE A 16 -1.61 -15.96 -2.93
C ILE A 16 -0.48 -16.84 -3.43
N LYS A 17 0.03 -16.49 -4.61
CA LYS A 17 1.07 -17.29 -5.24
C LYS A 17 2.39 -17.13 -4.51
N ASN A 18 3.19 -18.19 -4.54
CA ASN A 18 4.50 -18.16 -3.89
C ASN A 18 5.40 -17.09 -4.47
N GLU A 19 5.27 -16.85 -5.76
CA GLU A 19 6.10 -15.85 -6.43
C GLU A 19 5.51 -14.45 -6.41
N SER A 20 4.44 -14.23 -5.65
CA SER A 20 3.89 -12.90 -5.60
C SER A 20 4.85 -11.98 -4.87
N GLU A 21 4.96 -10.77 -5.40
CA GLU A 21 5.89 -9.79 -4.88
C GLU A 21 5.37 -9.15 -3.61
N VAL A 22 6.26 -8.92 -2.65
CA VAL A 22 5.92 -8.18 -1.44
C VAL A 22 6.61 -6.83 -1.53
N ILE A 23 5.82 -5.78 -1.44
CA ILE A 23 6.32 -4.42 -1.56
C ILE A 23 6.10 -3.71 -0.25
N HIS A 24 7.13 -3.06 0.24
CA HIS A 24 7.05 -2.31 1.48
C HIS A 24 6.84 -0.85 1.17
N ALA A 25 6.04 -0.19 1.99
CA ALA A 25 5.75 1.22 1.80
C ALA A 25 6.07 2.00 3.06
N SER A 26 6.73 3.13 2.90
CA SER A 26 6.98 4.04 4.01
C SER A 26 5.82 5.02 4.17
N SER A 27 5.17 5.34 3.08
CA SER A 27 4.12 6.33 3.08
C SER A 27 3.24 6.12 1.84
N PHE A 28 2.23 6.95 1.70
CA PHE A 28 1.30 6.83 0.59
C PHE A 28 0.93 8.21 0.07
N GLY A 29 0.64 8.26 -1.22
CA GLY A 29 -0.04 9.39 -1.81
C GLY A 29 -1.37 8.94 -2.36
N VAL A 30 -2.32 9.83 -2.44
CA VAL A 30 -3.64 9.51 -3.01
C VAL A 30 -4.00 10.60 -4.00
N GLY A 31 -4.45 10.21 -5.17
CA GLY A 31 -4.89 11.14 -6.18
C GLY A 31 -6.01 10.54 -6.99
N GLY A 32 -6.39 11.24 -8.04
CA GLY A 32 -7.40 10.71 -8.94
C GLY A 32 -8.44 11.74 -9.30
N ASP A 33 -9.57 11.22 -9.77
CA ASP A 33 -10.69 12.08 -10.18
C ASP A 33 -12.00 11.37 -9.85
N ASP A 34 -13.08 11.76 -10.53
CA ASP A 34 -14.41 11.20 -10.24
C ASP A 34 -14.53 9.73 -10.59
N GLU A 35 -13.68 9.23 -11.46
CA GLU A 35 -13.81 7.87 -11.97
C GLU A 35 -12.72 6.95 -11.45
N GLU A 36 -11.66 7.49 -10.90
CA GLU A 36 -10.51 6.69 -10.55
C GLU A 36 -9.86 7.22 -9.29
N VAL A 37 -9.43 6.31 -8.44
CA VAL A 37 -8.60 6.64 -7.28
C VAL A 37 -7.25 5.99 -7.51
N ARG A 38 -6.20 6.76 -7.29
CA ARG A 38 -4.83 6.28 -7.50
C ARG A 38 -4.10 6.30 -6.17
N LEU A 39 -3.65 5.14 -5.77
CA LEU A 39 -2.88 4.97 -4.55
C LEU A 39 -1.41 4.88 -4.93
N ILE A 40 -0.62 5.80 -4.43
CA ILE A 40 0.80 5.87 -4.76
C ILE A 40 1.58 5.33 -3.58
N ILE A 41 2.37 4.30 -3.84
CA ILE A 41 3.19 3.68 -2.79
C ILE A 41 4.52 4.41 -2.76
N VAL A 42 4.86 4.97 -1.61
CA VAL A 42 6.02 5.84 -1.48
C VAL A 42 7.06 5.20 -0.58
N ASN A 43 8.30 5.25 -1.03
CA ASN A 43 9.42 4.79 -0.25
C ASN A 43 10.42 5.91 -0.08
N ASN A 44 11.03 5.97 1.08
CA ASN A 44 12.05 6.95 1.37
C ASN A 44 13.41 6.32 1.16
N LYS A 45 14.28 7.06 0.50
CA LYS A 45 15.64 6.62 0.25
C LYS A 45 16.61 7.67 0.75
N LEU A 46 17.72 7.18 1.26
CA LEU A 46 18.79 8.05 1.70
C LEU A 46 19.77 8.20 0.53
N ILE A 47 19.97 9.40 0.08
CA ILE A 47 20.83 9.68 -1.06
C ILE A 47 22.05 10.46 -0.59
N ASN A 48 23.24 10.02 -1.02
CA ASN A 48 24.47 10.73 -0.74
C ASN A 48 24.73 11.73 -1.85
N LYS A 49 24.76 12.99 -1.50
CA LYS A 49 24.92 14.05 -2.47
C LYS A 49 25.91 15.06 -1.95
N ASN A 50 27.05 15.18 -2.61
CA ASN A 50 28.10 16.14 -2.21
C ASN A 50 28.48 16.01 -0.74
N ASP A 51 28.70 14.76 -0.32
CA ASP A 51 29.07 14.43 1.05
C ASP A 51 27.99 14.70 2.08
N ASN A 52 26.79 15.01 1.65
CA ASN A 52 25.64 15.15 2.51
C ASN A 52 24.61 14.11 2.18
N PHE A 53 23.86 13.69 3.17
CA PHE A 53 22.78 12.74 2.95
C PHE A 53 21.45 13.47 2.90
N GLU A 54 20.65 13.14 1.92
CA GLU A 54 19.32 13.71 1.78
C GLU A 54 18.31 12.60 1.74
N LEU A 55 17.14 12.85 2.31
CA LEU A 55 16.04 11.91 2.24
C LEU A 55 15.24 12.24 1.00
N SER A 56 15.05 11.25 0.16
CA SER A 56 14.28 11.39 -1.07
C SER A 56 13.09 10.45 -1.02
N SER A 57 11.94 10.92 -1.47
CA SER A 57 10.74 10.09 -1.53
C SER A 57 10.47 9.72 -2.98
N GLU A 58 10.31 8.43 -3.23
CA GLU A 58 10.11 7.91 -4.57
C GLU A 58 8.97 6.92 -4.60
N SER A 59 8.36 6.81 -5.75
CA SER A 59 7.31 5.81 -5.94
C SER A 59 7.60 5.00 -7.19
N ASP A 60 7.68 3.68 -7.00
CA ASP A 60 7.86 2.75 -8.09
C ASP A 60 6.55 2.01 -8.39
N LEU A 61 5.52 2.25 -7.62
CA LEU A 61 4.28 1.51 -7.78
C LEU A 61 3.08 2.40 -7.53
N GLN A 62 2.14 2.32 -8.43
CA GLN A 62 0.86 3.00 -8.29
C GLN A 62 -0.24 1.98 -8.52
N ILE A 63 -1.30 2.08 -7.75
CA ILE A 63 -2.44 1.18 -7.87
C ILE A 63 -3.66 2.03 -8.21
N VAL A 64 -4.32 1.68 -9.30
CA VAL A 64 -5.50 2.41 -9.76
C VAL A 64 -6.73 1.57 -9.47
N MET A 65 -7.74 2.19 -8.92
CA MET A 65 -8.97 1.50 -8.56
C MET A 65 -10.17 2.43 -8.74
N SER A 66 -11.35 1.85 -8.79
CA SER A 66 -12.56 2.66 -8.83
C SER A 66 -12.82 3.25 -7.45
N PRO A 67 -13.61 4.33 -7.36
CA PRO A 67 -13.98 4.87 -6.06
C PRO A 67 -14.65 3.83 -5.16
N ALA A 68 -15.48 2.97 -5.73
CA ALA A 68 -16.15 1.92 -4.94
C ALA A 68 -15.12 0.96 -4.32
N THR A 69 -14.11 0.59 -5.10
CA THR A 69 -13.06 -0.30 -4.60
C THR A 69 -12.24 0.40 -3.52
N ALA A 70 -12.01 1.70 -3.70
CA ALA A 70 -11.26 2.47 -2.71
C ALA A 70 -12.00 2.51 -1.38
N ILE A 71 -13.32 2.62 -1.42
CA ILE A 71 -14.12 2.62 -0.19
C ILE A 71 -14.02 1.26 0.50
N LYS A 72 -14.04 0.17 -0.27
CA LYS A 72 -13.84 -1.16 0.30
C LYS A 72 -12.49 -1.28 0.98
N LEU A 73 -11.46 -0.76 0.33
CA LEU A 73 -10.13 -0.78 0.93
C LEU A 73 -10.09 0.01 2.23
N LYS A 74 -10.69 1.19 2.21
CA LYS A 74 -10.74 2.02 3.40
C LYS A 74 -11.42 1.28 4.54
N ASP A 75 -12.58 0.67 4.27
CA ASP A 75 -13.32 -0.04 5.29
C ASP A 75 -12.55 -1.24 5.83
N MET A 76 -11.87 -1.98 4.96
CA MET A 76 -11.09 -3.13 5.39
C MET A 76 -9.91 -2.70 6.26
N LEU A 77 -9.22 -1.63 5.87
CA LEU A 77 -8.11 -1.13 6.65
C LEU A 77 -8.59 -0.65 8.01
N GLU A 78 -9.71 0.07 8.02
CA GLU A 78 -10.27 0.58 9.26
C GLU A 78 -10.62 -0.56 10.21
N ASN A 79 -11.27 -1.58 9.69
CA ASN A 79 -11.66 -2.72 10.50
C ASN A 79 -10.46 -3.50 11.02
N TYR A 80 -9.44 -3.64 10.20
CA TYR A 80 -8.26 -4.41 10.58
C TYR A 80 -7.41 -3.69 11.62
N THR A 81 -7.31 -2.37 11.52
CA THR A 81 -6.46 -1.60 12.43
C THR A 81 -7.19 -1.13 13.68
N LYS A 82 -8.50 -1.35 13.74
CA LYS A 82 -9.29 -0.97 14.89
C LYS A 82 -8.99 -1.90 16.06
N ASN A 83 -8.93 -1.35 17.21
CA ASN A 83 -8.70 -2.15 18.44
C ASN A 83 -9.93 -2.34 19.26
#